data_500470e5fd9e9fc1e9f6c98cc4906512
#
_entry.id   500470e5fd9e9fc1e9f6c98cc4906512
#
_cell.length_a   1.000
_cell.length_b   1.000
_cell.length_c   1.000
_cell.angle_alpha   90.00
_cell.angle_beta   90.00
_cell.angle_gamma   90.00
#
_symmetry.space_group_name_H-M   'P 1'
#
loop_
_entity.id
_entity.type
_entity.pdbx_description
1 polymer ?
#
loop_
_entity_poly.entity_id
_entity_poly.type
_entity_poly.pdbx_seq_one_letter_code
_entity_poly.pdbx_strand_id
1 'polypeptide(L)'
;MAEITFQGNPTQTSGELPETGTTPPAFTLAGTDLGEVTENDFEGQTIVLNIFPSVDTGVCAASVRKFNEEAAGLENVSVVCVSNDLPFALGRFCGAEGIDNVVTASGFRSTFGDDYGVRITDGPMEGLLARSVVVISPRDDCLLYTSPSPRD
;
A
#
# COMPACT_ATOMS: atom_id res chain seq x y z
N MET A 1 -6.30 -14.85 -10.27
CA MET A 1 -6.93 -14.16 -9.12
C MET A 1 -6.50 -14.83 -7.84
N ALA A 2 -6.12 -14.04 -6.87
CA ALA A 2 -5.73 -14.56 -5.56
C ALA A 2 -6.95 -14.64 -4.64
N GLU A 3 -6.96 -15.63 -3.76
CA GLU A 3 -7.96 -15.73 -2.71
C GLU A 3 -7.34 -15.26 -1.40
N ILE A 4 -8.07 -14.39 -0.71
CA ILE A 4 -7.68 -13.87 0.60
C ILE A 4 -8.86 -14.07 1.54
N THR A 5 -8.71 -13.69 2.80
CA THR A 5 -9.82 -13.74 3.75
C THR A 5 -10.08 -12.35 4.33
N PHE A 6 -11.36 -12.10 4.62
CA PHE A 6 -11.80 -10.92 5.35
C PHE A 6 -12.68 -11.41 6.49
N GLN A 7 -12.22 -11.19 7.72
CA GLN A 7 -12.90 -11.68 8.93
C GLN A 7 -13.21 -13.18 8.83
N GLY A 8 -12.27 -13.95 8.26
CA GLY A 8 -12.41 -15.39 8.10
C GLY A 8 -13.18 -15.86 6.88
N ASN A 9 -13.77 -14.95 6.10
CA ASN A 9 -14.54 -15.30 4.91
C ASN A 9 -13.68 -15.16 3.65
N PRO A 10 -13.76 -16.14 2.72
CA PRO A 10 -12.99 -16.04 1.47
C PRO A 10 -13.37 -14.80 0.67
N THR A 11 -12.38 -14.17 0.09
CA THR A 11 -12.52 -12.97 -0.75
C THR A 11 -11.50 -13.07 -1.88
N GLN A 12 -11.85 -12.58 -3.06
CA GLN A 12 -10.97 -12.64 -4.23
C GLN A 12 -10.36 -11.29 -4.53
N THR A 13 -9.15 -11.33 -5.12
CA THR A 13 -8.48 -10.12 -5.63
C THR A 13 -8.38 -10.20 -7.15
N SER A 14 -8.02 -9.05 -7.77
CA SER A 14 -7.96 -8.93 -9.24
C SER A 14 -6.80 -9.72 -9.87
N GLY A 15 -5.79 -10.11 -9.09
CA GLY A 15 -4.65 -10.85 -9.60
C GLY A 15 -3.73 -11.31 -8.49
N GLU A 16 -2.46 -11.43 -8.80
CA GLU A 16 -1.42 -11.86 -7.88
C GLU A 16 -0.43 -10.72 -7.64
N LEU A 17 0.19 -10.70 -6.47
CA LEU A 17 1.29 -9.78 -6.19
C LEU A 17 2.48 -10.08 -7.12
N PRO A 18 3.33 -9.08 -7.42
CA PRO A 18 4.54 -9.32 -8.21
C PRO A 18 5.43 -10.38 -7.57
N GLU A 19 6.01 -11.23 -8.40
CA GLU A 19 6.91 -12.27 -7.89
C GLU A 19 8.24 -11.67 -7.46
N THR A 20 8.85 -12.27 -6.43
CA THR A 20 10.18 -11.91 -5.97
C THR A 20 11.18 -12.08 -7.11
N GLY A 21 12.05 -11.10 -7.30
CA GLY A 21 13.06 -11.12 -8.35
C GLY A 21 12.61 -10.52 -9.67
N THR A 22 11.31 -10.17 -9.81
CA THR A 22 10.81 -9.54 -11.02
C THR A 22 10.72 -8.02 -10.83
N THR A 23 10.67 -7.28 -11.95
CA THR A 23 10.43 -5.85 -11.90
C THR A 23 8.95 -5.61 -11.66
N PRO A 24 8.57 -4.96 -10.53
CA PRO A 24 7.17 -4.70 -10.26
C PRO A 24 6.61 -3.64 -11.21
N PRO A 25 5.28 -3.56 -11.36
CA PRO A 25 4.68 -2.53 -12.22
C PRO A 25 5.02 -1.13 -11.73
N ALA A 26 5.20 -0.20 -12.65
CA ALA A 26 5.30 1.21 -12.34
C ALA A 26 3.98 1.68 -11.73
N PHE A 27 4.04 2.66 -10.83
CA PHE A 27 2.81 3.17 -10.22
C PHE A 27 2.74 4.68 -10.30
N THR A 28 1.51 5.20 -10.38
CA THR A 28 1.22 6.62 -10.28
C THR A 28 0.05 6.75 -9.30
N LEU A 29 0.32 7.34 -8.15
CA LEU A 29 -0.65 7.47 -7.08
C LEU A 29 -0.90 8.95 -6.83
N ALA A 30 -1.96 9.26 -6.07
CA ALA A 30 -2.28 10.63 -5.69
C ALA A 30 -1.84 10.89 -4.26
N GLY A 31 -0.95 11.85 -4.06
CA GLY A 31 -0.52 12.26 -2.73
C GLY A 31 -1.59 13.09 -2.02
N THR A 32 -1.35 13.41 -0.75
CA THR A 32 -2.31 14.17 0.06
C THR A 32 -2.53 15.60 -0.47
N ASP A 33 -1.60 16.10 -1.26
CA ASP A 33 -1.71 17.42 -1.93
C ASP A 33 -2.33 17.31 -3.33
N LEU A 34 -2.80 16.11 -3.72
CA LEU A 34 -3.33 15.77 -5.03
C LEU A 34 -2.27 15.72 -6.13
N GLY A 35 -1.00 15.87 -5.79
CA GLY A 35 0.11 15.68 -6.72
C GLY A 35 0.38 14.21 -6.96
N GLU A 36 1.17 13.92 -7.98
CA GLU A 36 1.50 12.53 -8.31
C GLU A 36 2.63 11.99 -7.41
N VAL A 37 2.49 10.72 -7.02
CA VAL A 37 3.54 9.98 -6.32
C VAL A 37 3.87 8.79 -7.19
N THR A 38 5.10 8.71 -7.66
CA THR A 38 5.56 7.63 -8.54
C THR A 38 6.83 7.00 -8.00
N GLU A 39 7.22 5.85 -8.57
CA GLU A 39 8.48 5.19 -8.17
C GLU A 39 9.69 6.07 -8.45
N ASN A 40 9.60 6.98 -9.40
CA ASN A 40 10.71 7.89 -9.72
C ASN A 40 11.01 8.88 -8.59
N ASP A 41 10.04 9.14 -7.73
CA ASP A 41 10.22 10.02 -6.57
C ASP A 41 11.17 9.41 -5.54
N PHE A 42 11.42 8.11 -5.61
CA PHE A 42 12.21 7.36 -4.64
C PHE A 42 13.42 6.69 -5.30
N GLU A 43 13.88 7.23 -6.41
CA GLU A 43 15.01 6.66 -7.14
C GLU A 43 16.23 6.53 -6.24
N GLY A 44 16.90 5.38 -6.30
CA GLY A 44 18.06 5.10 -5.48
C GLY A 44 17.75 4.63 -4.06
N GLN A 45 16.46 4.49 -3.73
CA GLN A 45 16.03 4.06 -2.40
C GLN A 45 15.30 2.72 -2.49
N THR A 46 15.29 2.00 -1.36
CA THR A 46 14.39 0.85 -1.21
C THR A 46 13.00 1.41 -0.92
N ILE A 47 12.00 0.93 -1.64
CA ILE A 47 10.62 1.35 -1.46
C ILE A 47 9.87 0.23 -0.74
N VAL A 48 9.21 0.57 0.37
CA VAL A 48 8.32 -0.36 1.06
C VAL A 48 6.89 0.13 0.81
N LEU A 49 6.12 -0.67 0.08
CA LEU A 49 4.70 -0.38 -0.16
C LEU A 49 3.88 -1.08 0.91
N ASN A 50 3.26 -0.31 1.78
CA ASN A 50 2.33 -0.82 2.79
C ASN A 50 0.92 -0.59 2.25
N ILE A 51 0.29 -1.65 1.74
CA ILE A 51 -0.98 -1.61 1.03
C ILE A 51 -2.08 -2.10 1.95
N PHE A 52 -3.22 -1.40 2.01
CA PHE A 52 -4.29 -1.76 2.94
C PHE A 52 -5.64 -1.23 2.47
N PRO A 53 -6.75 -1.76 3.03
CA PRO A 53 -8.10 -1.34 2.63
C PRO A 53 -8.42 0.12 2.98
N SER A 54 -8.15 0.57 4.19
CA SER A 54 -8.49 1.94 4.61
C SER A 54 -7.85 2.33 5.93
N VAL A 55 -7.39 3.59 6.03
CA VAL A 55 -6.90 4.15 7.30
C VAL A 55 -8.01 4.25 8.36
N ASP A 56 -9.26 4.13 7.96
CA ASP A 56 -10.39 4.17 8.89
C ASP A 56 -10.66 2.83 9.57
N THR A 57 -9.90 1.77 9.23
CA THR A 57 -9.96 0.51 9.98
C THR A 57 -8.85 0.52 11.05
N GLY A 58 -9.15 -0.06 12.22
CA GLY A 58 -8.21 -0.03 13.33
C GLY A 58 -6.87 -0.71 13.03
N VAL A 59 -6.90 -1.85 12.35
CA VAL A 59 -5.69 -2.60 12.00
C VAL A 59 -4.83 -1.82 11.02
N CYS A 60 -5.44 -1.23 10.00
CA CYS A 60 -4.72 -0.47 8.99
C CYS A 60 -4.12 0.82 9.59
N ALA A 61 -4.88 1.51 10.43
CA ALA A 61 -4.38 2.70 11.12
C ALA A 61 -3.18 2.35 12.01
N ALA A 62 -3.26 1.24 12.74
CA ALA A 62 -2.15 0.77 13.57
C ALA A 62 -0.92 0.44 12.72
N SER A 63 -1.12 -0.16 11.55
CA SER A 63 -0.04 -0.48 10.62
C SER A 63 0.68 0.78 10.14
N VAL A 64 -0.06 1.82 9.76
CA VAL A 64 0.54 3.07 9.32
C VAL A 64 1.35 3.72 10.45
N ARG A 65 0.79 3.74 11.66
CA ARG A 65 1.50 4.28 12.82
C ARG A 65 2.79 3.51 13.10
N LYS A 66 2.75 2.18 12.98
CA LYS A 66 3.92 1.34 13.21
C LYS A 66 5.01 1.60 12.18
N PHE A 67 4.65 1.68 10.89
CA PHE A 67 5.61 1.99 9.85
C PHE A 67 6.19 3.40 10.00
N ASN A 68 5.36 4.36 10.40
CA ASN A 68 5.85 5.72 10.65
C ASN A 68 6.91 5.75 11.75
N GLU A 69 6.67 5.00 12.83
CA GLU A 69 7.59 4.88 13.95
C GLU A 69 8.91 4.24 13.52
N GLU A 70 8.83 3.12 12.80
CA GLU A 70 10.00 2.38 12.35
C GLU A 70 10.79 3.13 11.29
N ALA A 71 10.11 3.87 10.39
CA ALA A 71 10.75 4.58 9.30
C ALA A 71 11.68 5.69 9.79
N ALA A 72 11.43 6.25 10.96
CA ALA A 72 12.25 7.33 11.51
C ALA A 72 13.73 6.96 11.66
N GLY A 73 14.02 5.66 11.84
CA GLY A 73 15.40 5.19 12.02
C GLY A 73 16.02 4.58 10.77
N LEU A 74 15.35 4.61 9.63
CA LEU A 74 15.84 3.98 8.41
C LEU A 74 16.49 4.98 7.45
N GLU A 75 17.59 4.55 6.83
CA GLU A 75 18.29 5.36 5.80
C GLU A 75 18.08 4.72 4.44
N ASN A 76 17.92 5.53 3.40
CA ASN A 76 17.76 5.09 2.02
C ASN A 76 16.57 4.15 1.81
N VAL A 77 15.56 4.29 2.68
CA VAL A 77 14.31 3.52 2.60
C VAL A 77 13.15 4.51 2.67
N SER A 78 12.23 4.40 1.73
CA SER A 78 11.00 5.17 1.75
C SER A 78 9.82 4.23 1.90
N VAL A 79 8.93 4.54 2.84
CA VAL A 79 7.71 3.77 3.05
C VAL A 79 6.56 4.54 2.45
N VAL A 80 5.81 3.88 1.55
CA VAL A 80 4.64 4.46 0.91
C VAL A 80 3.43 3.65 1.36
N CYS A 81 2.51 4.28 2.06
CA CYS A 81 1.29 3.66 2.54
C CYS A 81 0.18 3.94 1.53
N VAL A 82 -0.41 2.89 0.97
CA VAL A 82 -1.33 2.99 -0.16
C VAL A 82 -2.69 2.38 0.17
N SER A 83 -3.73 3.13 -0.10
CA SER A 83 -5.11 2.65 -0.03
C SER A 83 -5.92 3.38 -1.10
N ASN A 84 -7.20 3.00 -1.25
CA ASN A 84 -8.12 3.73 -2.13
C ASN A 84 -8.92 4.79 -1.37
N ASP A 85 -8.52 5.10 -0.13
CA ASP A 85 -9.06 6.29 0.56
C ASP A 85 -8.78 7.52 -0.28
N LEU A 86 -9.66 8.50 -0.21
CA LEU A 86 -9.40 9.76 -0.92
C LEU A 86 -8.19 10.47 -0.28
N PRO A 87 -7.44 11.25 -1.06
CA PRO A 87 -6.29 11.97 -0.53
C PRO A 87 -6.62 12.86 0.67
N PHE A 88 -7.83 13.42 0.69
CA PHE A 88 -8.28 14.26 1.81
C PHE A 88 -8.39 13.45 3.11
N ALA A 89 -8.89 12.22 3.02
CA ALA A 89 -8.98 11.34 4.19
C ALA A 89 -7.59 10.95 4.70
N LEU A 90 -6.67 10.65 3.80
CA LEU A 90 -5.29 10.35 4.15
C LEU A 90 -4.61 11.54 4.81
N GLY A 91 -4.83 12.74 4.26
CA GLY A 91 -4.27 13.96 4.85
C GLY A 91 -4.80 14.24 6.24
N ARG A 92 -6.11 14.05 6.46
CA ARG A 92 -6.74 14.19 7.77
C ARG A 92 -6.13 13.20 8.77
N PHE A 93 -5.96 11.94 8.36
CA PHE A 93 -5.35 10.92 9.21
C PHE A 93 -3.92 11.29 9.61
N CYS A 94 -3.10 11.69 8.63
CA CYS A 94 -1.71 12.05 8.88
C CYS A 94 -1.61 13.25 9.83
N GLY A 95 -2.45 14.24 9.65
CA GLY A 95 -2.47 15.43 10.52
C GLY A 95 -2.88 15.09 11.94
N ALA A 96 -3.93 14.26 12.09
CA ALA A 96 -4.43 13.88 13.41
C ALA A 96 -3.49 12.95 14.17
N GLU A 97 -2.75 12.09 13.46
CA GLU A 97 -1.90 11.07 14.07
C GLU A 97 -0.41 11.42 14.08
N GLY A 98 -0.03 12.58 13.55
CA GLY A 98 1.37 12.98 13.50
C GLY A 98 2.21 12.12 12.59
N ILE A 99 1.65 11.66 11.47
CA ILE A 99 2.34 10.79 10.51
C ILE A 99 3.16 11.67 9.55
N ASP A 100 4.49 11.64 9.68
CA ASP A 100 5.38 12.48 8.89
C ASP A 100 6.62 11.75 8.35
N ASN A 101 6.85 10.49 8.77
CA ASN A 101 8.02 9.71 8.33
C ASN A 101 7.70 8.76 7.18
N VAL A 102 6.44 8.67 6.76
CA VAL A 102 6.02 7.85 5.63
C VAL A 102 5.22 8.72 4.67
N VAL A 103 5.18 8.29 3.41
CA VAL A 103 4.33 8.92 2.39
C VAL A 103 3.01 8.18 2.37
N THR A 104 1.90 8.89 2.42
CA THR A 104 0.59 8.28 2.21
C THR A 104 0.07 8.70 0.84
N ALA A 105 -0.46 7.76 0.09
CA ALA A 105 -0.89 8.01 -1.27
C ALA A 105 -2.13 7.19 -1.59
N SER A 106 -2.97 7.71 -2.47
CA SER A 106 -4.23 7.09 -2.84
C SER A 106 -4.18 6.48 -4.22
N GLY A 107 -4.75 5.29 -4.36
CA GLY A 107 -4.94 4.64 -5.65
C GLY A 107 -6.30 4.90 -6.26
N PHE A 108 -7.09 5.85 -5.73
CA PHE A 108 -8.49 6.00 -6.13
C PHE A 108 -8.68 6.32 -7.63
N ARG A 109 -7.70 6.97 -8.27
CA ARG A 109 -7.75 7.27 -9.70
C ARG A 109 -6.63 6.59 -10.48
N SER A 110 -6.07 5.50 -9.92
CA SER A 110 -4.93 4.78 -10.48
C SER A 110 -5.31 3.34 -10.78
N THR A 111 -4.59 2.71 -11.70
CA THR A 111 -4.71 1.28 -11.96
C THR A 111 -3.86 0.44 -11.00
N PHE A 112 -3.29 1.06 -9.96
CA PHE A 112 -2.39 0.40 -9.01
C PHE A 112 -2.96 -0.92 -8.46
N GLY A 113 -4.22 -0.92 -8.04
CA GLY A 113 -4.84 -2.11 -7.46
C GLY A 113 -4.83 -3.29 -8.41
N ASP A 114 -5.14 -3.05 -9.68
CA ASP A 114 -5.12 -4.09 -10.71
C ASP A 114 -3.70 -4.45 -11.13
N ASP A 115 -2.82 -3.46 -11.24
CA ASP A 115 -1.43 -3.68 -11.66
C ASP A 115 -0.68 -4.54 -10.65
N TYR A 116 -0.96 -4.38 -9.35
CA TYR A 116 -0.35 -5.16 -8.29
C TYR A 116 -1.19 -6.38 -7.86
N GLY A 117 -2.36 -6.55 -8.48
CA GLY A 117 -3.19 -7.72 -8.22
C GLY A 117 -3.84 -7.73 -6.85
N VAL A 118 -4.03 -6.56 -6.23
CA VAL A 118 -4.52 -6.45 -4.85
C VAL A 118 -5.91 -5.83 -4.73
N ARG A 119 -6.55 -5.48 -5.85
CA ARG A 119 -7.91 -4.93 -5.78
C ARG A 119 -8.89 -6.06 -5.42
N ILE A 120 -9.65 -5.86 -4.35
CA ILE A 120 -10.65 -6.85 -3.92
C ILE A 120 -11.84 -6.79 -4.88
N THR A 121 -12.24 -7.94 -5.38
CA THR A 121 -13.23 -8.03 -6.47
C THR A 121 -14.61 -8.50 -6.04
N ASP A 122 -14.76 -8.97 -4.80
CA ASP A 122 -16.05 -9.45 -4.31
C ASP A 122 -16.21 -9.19 -2.82
N GLY A 123 -17.41 -9.43 -2.30
CA GLY A 123 -17.71 -9.26 -0.89
C GLY A 123 -17.88 -7.79 -0.50
N PRO A 124 -18.04 -7.52 0.81
CA PRO A 124 -18.29 -6.15 1.29
C PRO A 124 -17.10 -5.21 1.12
N MET A 125 -15.91 -5.73 0.89
CA MET A 125 -14.70 -4.92 0.70
C MET A 125 -14.37 -4.69 -0.78
N GLU A 126 -15.26 -5.05 -1.68
CA GLU A 126 -15.04 -4.90 -3.12
C GLU A 126 -14.63 -3.46 -3.46
N GLY A 127 -13.59 -3.31 -4.28
CA GLY A 127 -13.06 -2.01 -4.67
C GLY A 127 -11.94 -1.49 -3.78
N LEU A 128 -11.74 -2.08 -2.60
CA LEU A 128 -10.64 -1.71 -1.71
C LEU A 128 -9.41 -2.55 -2.03
N LEU A 129 -8.28 -2.18 -1.45
CA LEU A 129 -7.03 -2.91 -1.65
C LEU A 129 -6.82 -3.90 -0.52
N ALA A 130 -6.33 -5.09 -0.87
CA ALA A 130 -6.02 -6.12 0.12
C ALA A 130 -4.75 -5.75 0.90
N ARG A 131 -4.70 -6.10 2.19
CA ARG A 131 -3.50 -5.86 3.00
C ARG A 131 -2.33 -6.66 2.48
N SER A 132 -1.23 -5.97 2.19
CA SER A 132 -0.03 -6.60 1.68
C SER A 132 1.15 -5.63 1.81
N VAL A 133 2.36 -6.18 1.81
CA VAL A 133 3.58 -5.39 1.84
C VAL A 133 4.46 -5.86 0.70
N VAL A 134 4.94 -4.91 -0.09
CA VAL A 134 5.86 -5.18 -1.20
C VAL A 134 7.11 -4.34 -0.98
N VAL A 135 8.28 -4.97 -1.05
CA VAL A 135 9.56 -4.27 -0.92
C VAL A 135 10.26 -4.28 -2.27
N ILE A 136 10.61 -3.10 -2.75
CA ILE A 136 11.25 -2.90 -4.05
C ILE A 136 12.66 -2.38 -3.82
N SER A 137 13.66 -3.05 -4.44
CA SER A 137 15.06 -2.64 -4.30
C SER A 137 15.34 -1.33 -5.05
N PRO A 138 16.49 -0.67 -4.75
CA PRO A 138 16.91 0.49 -5.54
C PRO A 138 17.13 0.19 -7.02
N ARG A 139 17.21 -1.09 -7.42
CA ARG A 139 17.34 -1.53 -8.81
C ARG A 139 16.01 -1.89 -9.43
N ASP A 140 14.91 -1.53 -8.79
CA ASP A 140 13.55 -1.79 -9.26
C ASP A 140 13.18 -3.28 -9.32
N ASP A 141 13.78 -4.11 -8.44
CA ASP A 141 13.43 -5.52 -8.30
C ASP A 141 12.57 -5.73 -7.06
N CYS A 142 11.57 -6.56 -7.18
CA CYS A 142 10.76 -6.96 -6.02
C CYS A 142 11.59 -7.89 -5.13
N LEU A 143 11.88 -7.45 -3.90
CA LEU A 143 12.68 -8.23 -2.95
C LEU A 143 11.84 -9.15 -2.09
N LEU A 144 10.62 -8.71 -1.76
CA LEU A 144 9.78 -9.42 -0.80
C LEU A 144 8.35 -8.95 -0.96
N TYR A 145 7.40 -9.85 -0.74
CA TYR A 145 6.02 -9.46 -0.56
C TYR A 145 5.39 -10.38 0.48
N THR A 146 4.31 -9.89 1.11
CA THR A 146 3.54 -10.69 2.03
C THR A 146 2.08 -10.66 1.61
N SER A 147 1.41 -11.79 1.76
CA SER A 147 -0.03 -11.90 1.54
C SER A 147 -0.77 -11.38 2.75
N PRO A 148 -2.04 -10.98 2.60
CA PRO A 148 -2.86 -10.58 3.74
C PRO A 148 -2.97 -11.68 4.79
N SER A 149 -3.02 -11.26 6.05
CA SER A 149 -3.24 -12.17 7.17
C SER A 149 -4.67 -12.70 7.11
N PRO A 150 -4.90 -13.97 7.50
CA PRO A 150 -6.26 -14.52 7.62
C PRO A 150 -7.17 -13.75 8.58
N ARG A 151 -6.62 -12.88 9.42
CA ARG A 151 -7.40 -12.08 10.37
C ARG A 151 -7.91 -10.77 9.79
N ASP A 152 -7.49 -10.42 8.62
CA ASP A 152 -7.79 -9.12 8.03
C ASP A 152 -9.14 -9.10 7.33
#